data_55291ae7f1b59bfa4dd7ba9e7b89432c
#
_entry.id   55291ae7f1b59bfa4dd7ba9e7b89432c
#
_cell.length_a   1.000
_cell.length_b   1.000
_cell.length_c   1.000
_cell.angle_alpha   90.00
_cell.angle_beta   90.00
_cell.angle_gamma   90.00
#
_symmetry.space_group_name_H-M   'P 1'
#
loop_
_entity.id
_entity.type
_entity.pdbx_description
1 polymer ?
#
loop_
_entity_poly.entity_id
_entity_poly.type
_entity_poly.pdbx_seq_one_letter_code
_entity_poly.pdbx_strand_id
1 'polypeptide(L)'
;MNKTDVLIIGAGPTGLFCAHQLGIIGLSCEIVDNLDKVGGQCIELYPDKPIYDIPAIPECTGEELTNNLLKQIQPFNIKFHLNERVEELKKNQNRWHVKTSGGVEFDVAAIVIAVSYTHLTLPTIRTV
;
A
#
# COMPACT_ATOMS: atom_id res chain seq x y z
N MET A 1 2.06 -16.89 9.13
CA MET A 1 2.47 -16.22 7.88
C MET A 1 1.26 -15.84 7.07
N ASN A 2 1.24 -14.63 6.56
CA ASN A 2 0.12 -14.15 5.73
C ASN A 2 0.38 -14.55 4.28
N LYS A 3 -0.52 -15.37 3.73
CA LYS A 3 -0.40 -15.81 2.34
C LYS A 3 -1.45 -15.11 1.50
N THR A 4 -1.02 -14.40 0.48
CA THR A 4 -1.90 -13.67 -0.41
C THR A 4 -1.28 -13.60 -1.81
N ASP A 5 -2.03 -13.14 -2.80
CA ASP A 5 -1.50 -13.05 -4.16
C ASP A 5 -0.50 -11.91 -4.29
N VAL A 6 -0.83 -10.74 -3.75
CA VAL A 6 -0.02 -9.54 -3.93
C VAL A 6 0.15 -8.81 -2.61
N LEU A 7 1.36 -8.37 -2.34
CA LEU A 7 1.62 -7.44 -1.25
C LEU A 7 1.86 -6.06 -1.84
N ILE A 8 1.10 -5.09 -1.37
CA ILE A 8 1.27 -3.69 -1.75
C ILE A 8 2.03 -2.98 -0.64
N ILE A 9 3.15 -2.38 -0.98
CA ILE A 9 3.94 -1.59 -0.03
C ILE A 9 3.60 -0.13 -0.25
N GLY A 10 2.84 0.44 0.66
CA GLY A 10 2.38 1.82 0.60
C GLY A 10 0.87 1.93 0.61
N ALA A 11 0.33 2.66 1.60
CA ALA A 11 -1.11 2.85 1.79
C ALA A 11 -1.56 4.26 1.38
N GLY A 12 -0.83 4.89 0.48
CA GLY A 12 -1.24 6.15 -0.13
C GLY A 12 -2.23 5.92 -1.26
N PRO A 13 -2.60 6.98 -1.99
CA PRO A 13 -3.61 6.86 -3.06
C PRO A 13 -3.27 5.81 -4.11
N THR A 14 -2.02 5.73 -4.53
CA THR A 14 -1.59 4.75 -5.53
C THR A 14 -1.77 3.32 -5.02
N GLY A 15 -1.38 3.05 -3.78
CA GLY A 15 -1.53 1.72 -3.20
C GLY A 15 -2.99 1.34 -3.03
N LEU A 16 -3.81 2.27 -2.58
CA LEU A 16 -5.25 2.03 -2.41
C LEU A 16 -5.94 1.74 -3.74
N PHE A 17 -5.61 2.51 -4.78
CA PHE A 17 -6.20 2.25 -6.10
C PHE A 17 -5.69 0.95 -6.71
N CYS A 18 -4.43 0.61 -6.47
CA CYS A 18 -3.89 -0.67 -6.88
C CYS A 18 -4.69 -1.82 -6.24
N ALA A 19 -5.01 -1.71 -4.96
CA ALA A 19 -5.82 -2.71 -4.27
C ALA A 19 -7.20 -2.85 -4.91
N HIS A 20 -7.81 -1.73 -5.29
CA HIS A 20 -9.09 -1.74 -5.98
C HIS A 20 -8.99 -2.51 -7.30
N GLN A 21 -7.97 -2.22 -8.10
CA GLN A 21 -7.79 -2.87 -9.39
C GLN A 21 -7.53 -4.37 -9.23
N LEU A 22 -6.75 -4.76 -8.24
CA LEU A 22 -6.51 -6.17 -7.96
C LEU A 22 -7.81 -6.88 -7.53
N GLY A 23 -8.61 -6.22 -6.71
CA GLY A 23 -9.91 -6.75 -6.32
C GLY A 23 -10.84 -6.96 -7.51
N ILE A 24 -10.86 -6.03 -8.45
CA ILE A 24 -11.70 -6.12 -9.65
C ILE A 24 -11.33 -7.35 -10.48
N ILE A 25 -10.05 -7.68 -10.58
CA ILE A 25 -9.61 -8.85 -11.37
C ILE A 25 -9.56 -10.13 -10.54
N GLY A 26 -9.98 -10.08 -9.28
CA GLY A 26 -10.11 -11.28 -8.46
C GLY A 26 -8.84 -11.75 -7.77
N LEU A 27 -7.84 -10.89 -7.65
CA LEU A 27 -6.63 -11.24 -6.91
C LEU A 27 -6.72 -10.72 -5.48
N SER A 28 -6.22 -11.52 -4.54
CA SER A 28 -6.15 -11.11 -3.15
C SER A 28 -4.92 -10.24 -2.92
N CYS A 29 -5.03 -9.30 -2.00
CA CYS A 29 -3.88 -8.49 -1.63
C CYS A 29 -3.97 -8.02 -0.19
N GLU A 30 -2.81 -7.63 0.35
CA GLU A 30 -2.71 -6.97 1.64
C GLU A 30 -1.80 -5.76 1.45
N ILE A 31 -1.97 -4.77 2.31
CA ILE A 31 -1.21 -3.53 2.23
C ILE A 31 -0.40 -3.35 3.50
N VAL A 32 0.87 -2.99 3.34
CA VAL A 32 1.75 -2.66 4.46
C VAL A 32 2.24 -1.23 4.30
N ASP A 33 2.29 -0.48 5.39
CA ASP A 33 2.80 0.88 5.38
C ASP A 33 3.54 1.20 6.68
N ASN A 34 4.55 2.01 6.56
CA ASN A 34 5.37 2.46 7.69
C ASN A 34 4.67 3.52 8.56
N LEU A 35 3.68 4.21 8.01
CA LEU A 35 2.92 5.20 8.76
C LEU A 35 1.83 4.54 9.59
N ASP A 36 1.31 5.29 10.57
CA ASP A 36 0.26 4.79 11.45
C ASP A 36 -1.15 5.02 10.91
N LYS A 37 -1.27 5.62 9.74
CA LYS A 37 -2.55 5.95 9.11
C LYS A 37 -2.52 5.60 7.63
N VAL A 38 -3.69 5.23 7.13
CA VAL A 38 -3.90 5.09 5.70
C VAL A 38 -3.97 6.48 5.06
N GLY A 39 -3.45 6.62 3.86
CA GLY A 39 -3.47 7.89 3.12
C GLY A 39 -2.10 8.40 2.73
N GLY A 40 -1.07 7.88 3.36
CA GLY A 40 0.31 8.24 3.02
C GLY A 40 0.57 9.73 3.10
N GLN A 41 1.34 10.24 2.17
CA GLN A 41 1.73 11.65 2.17
C GLN A 41 0.56 12.61 1.93
N CYS A 42 -0.49 12.18 1.26
CA CYS A 42 -1.63 13.05 1.02
C CYS A 42 -2.28 13.48 2.34
N ILE A 43 -2.43 12.54 3.28
CA ILE A 43 -2.97 12.84 4.60
C ILE A 43 -1.91 13.53 5.46
N GLU A 44 -0.68 13.05 5.40
CA GLU A 44 0.39 13.53 6.27
C GLU A 44 0.76 14.99 5.98
N LEU A 45 0.90 15.34 4.70
CA LEU A 45 1.37 16.67 4.28
C LEU A 45 0.25 17.61 3.85
N TYR A 46 -0.84 17.08 3.33
CA TYR A 46 -1.89 17.89 2.70
C TYR A 46 -3.30 17.46 3.14
N PRO A 47 -3.56 17.34 4.45
CA PRO A 47 -4.89 16.89 4.88
C PRO A 47 -6.01 17.82 4.43
N ASP A 48 -5.76 19.15 4.46
CA ASP A 48 -6.76 20.17 4.16
C ASP A 48 -6.46 20.97 2.89
N LYS A 49 -5.34 20.71 2.23
CA LYS A 49 -4.98 21.45 1.01
C LYS A 49 -5.73 20.90 -0.19
N PRO A 50 -6.26 21.78 -1.06
CA PRO A 50 -6.90 21.30 -2.28
C PRO A 50 -5.92 20.61 -3.21
N ILE A 51 -6.37 19.52 -3.79
CA ILE A 51 -5.63 18.76 -4.80
C ILE A 51 -6.44 18.86 -6.10
N TYR A 52 -5.77 19.21 -7.21
CA TYR A 52 -6.43 19.50 -8.48
C TYR A 52 -6.06 18.51 -9.59
N ASP A 53 -5.12 17.61 -9.34
CA ASP A 53 -4.55 16.76 -10.37
C ASP A 53 -5.00 15.30 -10.30
N ILE A 54 -6.19 15.08 -9.75
CA ILE A 54 -6.78 13.74 -9.71
C ILE A 54 -7.74 13.58 -10.88
N PRO A 55 -7.58 12.56 -11.72
CA PRO A 55 -8.51 12.35 -12.84
C PRO A 55 -9.96 12.26 -12.37
N ALA A 56 -10.83 12.94 -13.07
CA ALA A 56 -12.28 12.97 -12.83
C ALA A 56 -12.70 13.63 -11.52
N ILE A 57 -11.77 14.14 -10.73
CA ILE A 57 -12.08 14.90 -9.52
C ILE A 57 -11.45 16.28 -9.67
N PRO A 58 -12.27 17.32 -9.93
CA PRO A 58 -11.72 18.66 -10.17
C PRO A 58 -10.96 19.22 -8.98
N GLU A 59 -11.41 18.91 -7.77
CA GLU A 59 -10.79 19.41 -6.56
C GLU A 59 -11.18 18.50 -5.40
N CYS A 60 -10.21 18.15 -4.55
CA CYS A 60 -10.46 17.44 -3.30
C CYS A 60 -9.32 17.67 -2.32
N THR A 61 -9.55 17.38 -1.04
CA THR A 61 -8.47 17.35 -0.06
C THR A 61 -7.85 15.96 -0.03
N GLY A 62 -6.66 15.83 0.59
CA GLY A 62 -6.04 14.52 0.79
C GLY A 62 -6.94 13.59 1.61
N GLU A 63 -7.61 14.14 2.62
CA GLU A 63 -8.53 13.35 3.45
C GLU A 63 -9.73 12.86 2.64
N GLU A 64 -10.33 13.73 1.83
CA GLU A 64 -11.45 13.35 0.97
C GLU A 64 -11.06 12.26 -0.02
N LEU A 65 -9.91 12.42 -0.66
CA LEU A 65 -9.40 11.43 -1.61
C LEU A 65 -9.20 10.07 -0.94
N THR A 66 -8.56 10.07 0.23
CA THR A 66 -8.30 8.83 0.97
C THR A 66 -9.61 8.15 1.36
N ASN A 67 -10.58 8.91 1.88
CA ASN A 67 -11.86 8.35 2.29
C ASN A 67 -12.62 7.76 1.11
N ASN A 68 -12.57 8.40 -0.05
CA ASN A 68 -13.21 7.89 -1.25
C ASN A 68 -12.55 6.59 -1.73
N LEU A 69 -11.23 6.53 -1.70
CA LEU A 69 -10.51 5.32 -2.09
C LEU A 69 -10.79 4.16 -1.13
N LEU A 70 -10.88 4.45 0.18
CA LEU A 70 -11.24 3.43 1.15
C LEU A 70 -12.64 2.87 0.91
N LYS A 71 -13.58 3.73 0.54
CA LYS A 71 -14.93 3.28 0.18
C LYS A 71 -14.91 2.35 -1.04
N GLN A 72 -14.08 2.65 -2.02
CA GLN A 72 -13.97 1.83 -3.23
C GLN A 72 -13.44 0.43 -2.94
N ILE A 73 -12.53 0.28 -1.99
CA ILE A 73 -11.94 -1.02 -1.67
C ILE A 73 -12.67 -1.78 -0.57
N GLN A 74 -13.65 -1.17 0.07
CA GLN A 74 -14.39 -1.79 1.17
C GLN A 74 -14.95 -3.18 0.82
N PRO A 75 -15.54 -3.40 -0.36
CA PRO A 75 -16.08 -4.74 -0.69
C PRO A 75 -15.03 -5.84 -0.76
N PHE A 76 -13.75 -5.51 -0.90
CA PHE A 76 -12.70 -6.49 -1.07
C PHE A 76 -12.04 -6.94 0.24
N ASN A 77 -12.41 -6.32 1.37
CA ASN A 77 -11.89 -6.69 2.70
C ASN A 77 -10.37 -6.72 2.76
N ILE A 78 -9.75 -5.64 2.29
CA ILE A 78 -8.28 -5.53 2.25
C ILE A 78 -7.76 -5.42 3.69
N LYS A 79 -6.73 -6.20 4.00
CA LYS A 79 -6.10 -6.16 5.31
C LYS A 79 -4.92 -5.19 5.28
N PHE A 80 -4.88 -4.30 6.27
CA PHE A 80 -3.82 -3.30 6.41
C PHE A 80 -2.89 -3.66 7.55
N HIS A 81 -1.59 -3.48 7.32
CA HIS A 81 -0.57 -3.64 8.35
C HIS A 81 0.17 -2.31 8.47
N LEU A 82 -0.25 -1.49 9.42
CA LEU A 82 0.30 -0.15 9.64
C LEU A 82 1.42 -0.20 10.67
N ASN A 83 2.25 0.83 10.71
CA ASN A 83 3.43 0.90 11.56
C ASN A 83 4.40 -0.25 11.30
N GLU A 84 4.44 -0.73 10.06
CA GLU A 84 5.31 -1.83 9.66
C GLU A 84 6.17 -1.40 8.48
N ARG A 85 7.46 -1.59 8.60
CA ARG A 85 8.40 -1.31 7.52
C ARG A 85 8.93 -2.62 6.96
N VAL A 86 8.85 -2.76 5.65
CA VAL A 86 9.42 -3.94 4.99
C VAL A 86 10.93 -3.86 5.10
N GLU A 87 11.54 -4.92 5.63
CA GLU A 87 12.98 -5.00 5.85
C GLU A 87 13.66 -6.04 5.00
N GLU A 88 12.98 -7.13 4.67
CA GLU A 88 13.56 -8.20 3.90
C GLU A 88 12.63 -8.68 2.81
N LEU A 89 13.19 -8.84 1.61
CA LEU A 89 12.53 -9.47 0.47
C LEU A 89 13.39 -10.66 0.08
N LYS A 90 12.81 -11.84 0.11
CA LYS A 90 13.52 -13.06 -0.24
C LYS A 90 12.72 -13.84 -1.26
N LYS A 91 13.33 -14.10 -2.41
CA LYS A 91 12.69 -14.90 -3.44
C LYS A 91 12.82 -16.38 -3.09
N ASN A 92 11.70 -17.09 -3.14
CA ASN A 92 11.64 -18.52 -2.84
C ASN A 92 10.89 -19.21 -3.97
N GLN A 93 11.63 -19.73 -4.93
CA GLN A 93 11.07 -20.30 -6.17
C GLN A 93 10.28 -19.25 -6.93
N ASN A 94 8.97 -19.42 -7.10
CA ASN A 94 8.13 -18.49 -7.84
C ASN A 94 7.39 -17.51 -6.94
N ARG A 95 7.71 -17.49 -5.65
CA ARG A 95 7.03 -16.64 -4.68
C ARG A 95 8.03 -15.79 -3.93
N TRP A 96 7.52 -14.80 -3.21
CA TRP A 96 8.32 -13.91 -2.39
C TRP A 96 7.98 -14.08 -0.92
N HIS A 97 8.99 -14.13 -0.10
CA HIS A 97 8.85 -14.06 1.35
C HIS A 97 9.25 -12.67 1.80
N VAL A 98 8.36 -11.99 2.52
CA VAL A 98 8.58 -10.60 2.95
C VAL A 98 8.47 -10.55 4.47
N LYS A 99 9.40 -9.85 5.10
CA LYS A 99 9.42 -9.69 6.54
C LYS A 99 9.49 -8.21 6.91
N THR A 100 8.73 -7.83 7.92
CA THR A 100 8.67 -6.44 8.39
C THR A 100 9.43 -6.25 9.70
N SER A 101 9.57 -4.98 10.09
CA SER A 101 10.22 -4.57 11.33
C SER A 101 9.55 -5.15 12.58
N GLY A 102 8.24 -5.34 12.54
CA GLY A 102 7.48 -5.91 13.66
C GLY A 102 7.38 -7.43 13.61
N GLY A 103 8.08 -8.07 12.69
CA GLY A 103 8.08 -9.53 12.59
C GLY A 103 6.91 -10.11 11.80
N VAL A 104 6.13 -9.28 11.13
CA VAL A 104 5.05 -9.77 10.26
C VAL A 104 5.69 -10.37 8.99
N GLU A 105 5.19 -11.53 8.59
CA GLU A 105 5.73 -12.24 7.43
C GLU A 105 4.64 -12.49 6.41
N PHE A 106 5.01 -12.38 5.13
CA PHE A 106 4.12 -12.58 4.00
C PHE A 106 4.72 -13.58 3.01
N ASP A 107 3.85 -14.40 2.44
CA ASP A 107 4.18 -15.28 1.32
C ASP A 107 3.29 -14.84 0.16
N VAL A 108 3.88 -14.24 -0.86
CA VAL A 108 3.13 -13.59 -1.94
C VAL A 108 3.68 -13.96 -3.31
N ALA A 109 2.82 -13.92 -4.32
CA ALA A 109 3.23 -14.18 -5.71
C ALA A 109 3.87 -12.95 -6.33
N ALA A 110 3.49 -11.73 -5.91
CA ALA A 110 4.00 -10.50 -6.46
C ALA A 110 4.01 -9.39 -5.41
N ILE A 111 4.86 -8.41 -5.63
CA ILE A 111 5.00 -7.25 -4.75
C ILE A 111 4.86 -5.99 -5.60
N VAL A 112 4.03 -5.05 -5.13
CA VAL A 112 3.89 -3.74 -5.74
C VAL A 112 4.42 -2.70 -4.77
N ILE A 113 5.40 -1.93 -5.20
CA ILE A 113 5.96 -0.85 -4.39
C ILE A 113 5.27 0.44 -4.80
N ALA A 114 4.40 0.94 -3.92
CA ALA A 114 3.57 2.10 -4.18
C ALA A 114 3.86 3.24 -3.20
N VAL A 115 5.08 3.30 -2.70
CA VAL A 115 5.50 4.37 -1.81
C VAL A 115 5.85 5.61 -2.62
N SER A 116 5.71 6.77 -1.96
CA SER A 116 6.12 8.02 -2.55
C SER A 116 7.63 8.03 -2.83
N TYR A 117 8.01 8.70 -3.90
CA TYR A 117 9.40 8.91 -4.27
C TYR A 117 10.24 9.45 -3.09
N THR A 118 9.69 10.36 -2.31
CA THR A 118 10.41 10.95 -1.17
C THR A 118 10.57 9.99 0.00
N HIS A 119 9.82 8.90 0.02
CA HIS A 119 9.91 7.88 1.06
C HIS A 119 10.67 6.65 0.60
N LEU A 120 11.18 6.67 -0.60
CA LEU A 120 11.85 5.51 -1.16
C LEU A 120 13.20 5.36 -0.51
N THR A 121 13.30 4.42 0.42
CA THR A 121 14.55 4.12 1.09
C THR A 121 14.99 2.73 0.67
N LEU A 122 15.29 2.59 -0.61
CA LEU A 122 15.74 1.32 -1.18
C LEU A 122 16.86 0.65 -0.38
N PRO A 123 17.83 1.40 0.16
CA PRO A 123 18.89 0.78 0.96
C PRO A 123 18.41 0.06 2.21
N THR A 124 17.19 0.32 2.67
CA THR A 124 16.64 -0.35 3.84
C THR A 124 15.89 -1.62 3.51
N ILE A 125 15.69 -1.92 2.25
CA ILE A 125 15.02 -3.14 1.79
C ILE A 125 16.12 -4.08 1.28
N ARG A 126 16.19 -5.26 1.89
CA ARG A 126 17.16 -6.26 1.48
C ARG A 126 16.52 -7.29 0.57
N THR A 127 17.14 -7.54 -0.57
CA THR A 127 16.74 -8.61 -1.48
C THR A 127 17.75 -9.76 -1.31
N VAL A 128 17.26 -10.90 -0.95
CA VAL A 128 18.10 -12.10 -0.77
C VAL A 128 17.57 -13.26 -1.59
#